data_fe74378db44cdcfc11fc546b15183c91
#
_entry.id   fe74378db44cdcfc11fc546b15183c91
#
_cell.length_a   1.000
_cell.length_b   1.000
_cell.length_c   1.000
_cell.angle_alpha   90.00
_cell.angle_beta   90.00
_cell.angle_gamma   90.00
#
_symmetry.space_group_name_H-M   'P 1'
#
loop_
_entity.id
_entity.type
_entity.pdbx_description
1 polymer ?
#
loop_
_entity_poly.entity_id
_entity_poly.type
_entity_poly.pdbx_seq_one_letter_code
_entity_poly.pdbx_strand_id
1 'polypeptide(L)' 'MTKKDAIEVEGVVTEPLPNAMFRVELANGHEVLAHVSGKIRMNFIKILPGDRVLVELSPYDLSRGRITYRFK' A
#
# COMPACT_ATOMS: atom_id res chain seq x y z
N MET A 1 8.08 17.51 9.08
CA MET A 1 7.66 17.10 8.86
C MET A 1 6.51 16.68 8.41
N THR A 2 6.29 16.35 7.75
CA THR A 2 5.16 16.14 7.07
C THR A 2 4.58 14.82 7.16
N LYS A 3 5.17 13.97 7.92
CA LYS A 3 4.61 12.70 8.07
C LYS A 3 3.28 12.71 8.73
N LYS A 4 2.96 13.70 9.46
CA LYS A 4 1.68 13.77 10.11
C LYS A 4 0.56 13.92 9.13
N ASP A 5 0.86 14.24 7.89
CA ASP A 5 -0.18 14.37 6.88
C ASP A 5 -0.51 13.04 6.23
N ALA A 6 0.25 12.01 6.53
CA ALA A 6 0.02 10.70 5.94
C ALA A 6 -0.74 9.82 6.90
N ILE A 7 -1.66 9.03 6.37
CA ILE A 7 -2.45 8.11 7.15
C ILE A 7 -1.93 6.71 6.86
N GLU A 8 -1.39 6.04 7.86
CA GLU A 8 -0.88 4.70 7.68
C GLU A 8 -1.92 3.69 8.13
N VAL A 9 -2.26 2.77 7.26
CA VAL A 9 -3.24 1.74 7.57
C VAL A 9 -2.72 0.41 7.07
N GLU A 10 -3.17 -0.65 7.70
CA GLU A 10 -2.81 -1.99 7.31
C GLU A 10 -3.85 -2.53 6.35
N GLY A 11 -3.42 -3.25 5.34
CA GLY A 11 -4.34 -3.86 4.40
C GLY A 11 -3.77 -5.14 3.84
N VAL A 12 -4.57 -5.81 3.03
CA VAL A 12 -4.19 -7.08 2.41
C VAL A 12 -4.24 -6.89 0.90
N VAL A 13 -3.17 -7.29 0.23
CA VAL A 13 -3.11 -7.20 -1.22
C VAL A 13 -4.09 -8.19 -1.81
N THR A 14 -4.99 -7.73 -2.67
CA THR A 14 -5.98 -8.60 -3.27
C THR A 14 -5.61 -8.97 -4.69
N GLU A 15 -4.91 -8.09 -5.38
CA GLU A 15 -4.56 -8.40 -6.76
C GLU A 15 -3.46 -7.48 -7.26
N PRO A 16 -2.52 -8.01 -8.06
CA PRO A 16 -1.50 -7.17 -8.68
C PRO A 16 -2.09 -6.46 -9.89
N LEU A 17 -1.60 -5.26 -10.15
CA LEU A 17 -2.05 -4.45 -11.27
C LEU A 17 -0.82 -4.02 -12.06
N PRO A 18 -1.02 -3.54 -13.29
CA PRO A 18 0.11 -3.07 -14.09
C PRO A 18 0.81 -1.89 -13.44
N ASN A 19 2.04 -1.65 -13.86
CA ASN A 19 2.83 -0.49 -13.43
C ASN A 19 3.17 -0.51 -11.94
N ALA A 20 3.44 -1.70 -11.42
CA ALA A 20 3.83 -1.87 -10.02
C ALA A 20 2.76 -1.36 -9.06
N MET A 21 1.51 -1.46 -9.47
CA MET A 21 0.39 -1.08 -8.62
C MET A 21 -0.25 -2.32 -8.05
N PHE A 22 -0.96 -2.15 -6.96
CA PHE A 22 -1.66 -3.27 -6.31
C PHE A 22 -2.98 -2.78 -5.76
N ARG A 23 -3.96 -3.67 -5.79
CA ARG A 23 -5.22 -3.39 -5.14
C ARG A 23 -5.13 -3.93 -3.73
N VAL A 24 -5.41 -3.09 -2.76
CA VAL A 24 -5.27 -3.45 -1.35
C VAL A 24 -6.61 -3.22 -0.67
N GLU A 25 -7.06 -4.22 0.08
CA GLU A 25 -8.29 -4.10 0.84
C GLU A 25 -7.95 -3.80 2.29
N LEU A 26 -8.50 -2.72 2.81
CA LEU A 26 -8.26 -2.32 4.18
C LEU A 26 -9.20 -3.06 5.12
N ALA A 27 -8.92 -2.97 6.41
CA ALA A 27 -9.70 -3.70 7.40
C ALA A 27 -11.18 -3.34 7.39
N ASN A 28 -11.49 -2.11 7.00
CA ASN A 28 -12.88 -1.67 6.96
C ASN A 28 -13.58 -2.03 5.65
N GLY A 29 -12.94 -2.81 4.79
CA GLY A 29 -13.52 -3.20 3.53
C GLY A 29 -13.29 -2.22 2.39
N HIS A 30 -12.64 -1.11 2.67
CA HIS A 30 -12.36 -0.10 1.66
C HIS A 30 -11.18 -0.57 0.80
N GLU A 31 -11.28 -0.43 -0.51
CA GLU A 31 -10.20 -0.80 -1.42
C GLU A 31 -9.46 0.42 -1.88
N VAL A 32 -8.14 0.33 -1.93
CA VAL A 32 -7.32 1.41 -2.42
C VAL A 32 -6.37 0.87 -3.48
N LEU A 33 -5.95 1.77 -4.37
CA LEU A 33 -4.93 1.45 -5.35
C LEU A 33 -3.61 1.94 -4.78
N ALA A 34 -2.67 1.04 -4.63
CA ALA A 34 -1.39 1.37 -4.00
C ALA A 34 -0.25 1.03 -4.93
N HIS A 35 0.78 1.87 -4.92
CA HIS A 35 2.01 1.55 -5.63
C HIS A 35 3.08 1.29 -4.59
N VAL A 36 4.16 0.62 -5.00
CA VAL A 36 5.22 0.30 -4.06
C VAL A 36 6.12 1.51 -3.88
N SER A 37 6.60 1.71 -2.66
CA SER A 37 7.52 2.80 -2.41
C SER A 37 8.87 2.46 -3.01
N GLY A 38 9.72 3.47 -3.17
CA GLY A 38 11.05 3.24 -3.69
C GLY A 38 11.85 2.32 -2.79
N LYS A 39 11.63 2.40 -1.49
CA LYS A 39 12.35 1.56 -0.55
C LYS A 39 12.03 0.08 -0.77
N ILE A 40 10.75 -0.23 -0.96
CA ILE A 40 10.33 -1.60 -1.22
C ILE A 40 10.93 -2.08 -2.54
N ARG A 41 10.88 -1.23 -3.55
CA ARG A 41 11.40 -1.58 -4.86
C ARG A 41 12.91 -1.81 -4.84
N MET A 42 13.63 -0.98 -4.10
CA MET A 42 15.08 -1.11 -4.03
C MET A 42 15.52 -2.38 -3.32
N ASN A 43 14.71 -2.85 -2.39
CA ASN A 43 15.04 -4.07 -1.65
C ASN A 43 14.52 -5.31 -2.34
N PHE A 44 13.93 -5.14 -3.52
CA PHE A 44 13.42 -6.28 -4.30
C PHE A 44 12.42 -7.13 -3.53
N ILE A 45 11.64 -6.49 -2.70
CA ILE A 45 10.63 -7.20 -1.95
C ILE A 45 9.47 -7.53 -2.87
N LYS A 46 9.14 -8.79 -2.97
CA LYS A 46 8.08 -9.23 -3.85
C LYS A 46 6.76 -9.24 -3.09
N ILE A 47 5.76 -8.63 -3.67
CA ILE A 47 4.45 -8.53 -3.05
C ILE A 47 3.48 -9.41 -3.81
N LEU A 48 2.79 -10.28 -3.10
CA LEU A 48 1.88 -11.25 -3.70
C LEU A 48 0.48 -11.06 -3.13
N PRO A 49 -0.54 -11.51 -3.86
CA PRO A 49 -1.89 -11.48 -3.31
C PRO A 49 -1.95 -12.23 -1.98
N GLY A 50 -2.65 -11.66 -1.03
CA GLY A 50 -2.73 -12.23 0.30
C GLY A 50 -1.72 -11.67 1.28
N ASP A 51 -0.71 -10.96 0.80
CA ASP A 51 0.29 -10.37 1.69
C ASP A 51 -0.31 -9.22 2.46
N ARG A 52 0.10 -9.08 3.72
CA ARG A 52 -0.30 -7.94 4.51
C ARG A 52 0.72 -6.86 4.34
N VAL A 53 0.26 -5.65 4.14
CA VAL A 53 1.13 -4.51 3.88
C VAL A 53 0.67 -3.30 4.65
N LEU A 54 1.59 -2.37 4.86
CA LEU A 54 1.27 -1.09 5.44
C LEU A 54 1.16 -0.11 4.29
N VAL A 55 0.04 0.59 4.21
CA VAL A 55 -0.24 1.52 3.13
C VAL A 55 -0.32 2.93 3.70
N GLU A 56 0.36 3.84 3.06
CA GLU A 56 0.32 5.24 3.44
C GLU A 56 -0.64 5.94 2.50
N LEU A 57 -1.71 6.49 3.05
CA LEU A 57 -2.74 7.15 2.26
C LEU A 57 -2.57 8.64 2.32
N SER A 58 -2.95 9.31 1.23
CA SER A 58 -2.98 10.76 1.22
C SER A 58 -4.29 11.22 1.86
N PRO A 59 -4.28 12.20 2.74
CA PRO A 59 -5.53 12.72 3.27
C PRO A 59 -6.36 13.41 2.20
N TYR A 60 -5.75 13.72 1.06
CA TYR A 60 -6.47 14.37 -0.02
C TYR A 60 -7.11 13.37 -0.99
N ASP A 61 -6.68 12.11 -0.94
CA ASP A 61 -7.24 11.11 -1.83
C ASP A 61 -7.09 9.75 -1.17
N LEU A 62 -8.12 9.35 -0.44
CA LEU A 62 -8.06 8.11 0.33
C LEU A 62 -8.23 6.86 -0.55
N SER A 63 -8.44 7.05 -1.86
CA SER A 63 -8.55 5.90 -2.73
C SER A 63 -7.20 5.46 -3.28
N ARG A 64 -6.14 6.20 -2.98
CA ARG A 64 -4.81 5.87 -3.46
C ARG A 64 -3.82 5.91 -2.33
N GLY A 65 -2.80 5.09 -2.44
CA GLY A 65 -1.79 5.05 -1.41
C GLY A 65 -0.49 4.48 -1.91
N ARG A 66 0.41 4.30 -0.98
CA ARG A 66 1.74 3.79 -1.28
C ARG A 66 2.07 2.71 -0.26
N ILE A 67 2.52 1.56 -0.74
CA ILE A 67 2.93 0.48 0.15
C ILE A 67 4.31 0.82 0.68
N THR A 68 4.43 0.97 1.99
CA THR A 68 5.70 1.35 2.60
C THR A 68 6.33 0.20 3.37
N TYR A 69 5.58 -0.86 3.64
CA TYR A 69 6.11 -1.96 4.40
C TYR A 69 5.29 -3.22 4.09
N ARG A 70 5.95 -4.36 4.09
CA ARG A 70 5.29 -5.64 3.87
C ARG A 70 5.50 -6.48 5.10
N PHE A 71 4.41 -6.91 5.71
CA PHE A 71 4.50 -7.77 6.89
C PHE A 71 4.73 -9.20 6.43
N LYS A 72 5.32 -9.97 7.28
CA LYS A 72 5.60 -11.34 6.92
C LYS A 72 4.47 -12.29 7.24
#